data_4c30992016ee78c30addbaddb33ccd19
#
_entry.id   4c30992016ee78c30addbaddb33ccd19
#
_cell.length_a   1.000
_cell.length_b   1.000
_cell.length_c   1.000
_cell.angle_alpha   90.00
_cell.angle_beta   90.00
_cell.angle_gamma   90.00
#
_symmetry.space_group_name_H-M   'P 1'
#
loop_
_entity.id
_entity.type
_entity.pdbx_description
1 polymer ?
#
loop_
_entity_poly.entity_id
_entity_poly.type
_entity_poly.pdbx_seq_one_letter_code
_entity_poly.pdbx_strand_id
1 'polypeptide(L)'
;MPGRRAQRHGALGEGRARFRELIGKVGSGEHTSTGLSRAEAYEALTLMLRGEADGPQMGAFLIAHRIRRPTPEELAGMLEAYRDLGPKLQTPGRRALCFGVPYDGRDRTAPLLPLLALTLAAEGLPVVLHGGEPMPVKYGVTLAELFASLGLEWRGLSLAAVQERLDRHGLALTHQPDHFPAAERLVPIRDAIGKRPPVASLELLWTPHQGQRLLVSGFVHPPTESRAWEALAAVSEAEILTVKGLEGSTDLPTSRAGITARRRQGVVERILLHPRDHGITAPQPAWSDVDSWRVDALAALQDEGPLAESLRWNLAAYLWLAERVSELPEALERATALLRARAGWRLLQAMAA
;
A
#
# COMPACT_ATOMS: atom_id res chain seq x y z
N MET A 1 -30.61 -29.12 28.60
CA MET A 1 -29.31 -29.30 29.29
C MET A 1 -28.40 -28.16 28.93
N PRO A 2 -28.34 -27.05 29.67
CA PRO A 2 -27.46 -25.89 29.41
C PRO A 2 -26.01 -26.06 29.84
N GLY A 3 -25.67 -27.06 30.66
CA GLY A 3 -24.38 -27.13 31.35
C GLY A 3 -23.16 -27.58 30.55
N ARG A 4 -23.29 -28.19 29.35
CA ARG A 4 -22.15 -28.70 28.60
C ARG A 4 -21.43 -27.68 27.69
N ARG A 5 -22.11 -26.56 27.36
CA ARG A 5 -21.48 -25.50 26.54
C ARG A 5 -20.55 -24.59 27.37
N ALA A 6 -20.98 -24.25 28.59
CA ALA A 6 -20.19 -23.36 29.48
C ALA A 6 -18.85 -23.97 29.93
N GLN A 7 -18.77 -25.28 30.17
CA GLN A 7 -17.52 -25.96 30.58
C GLN A 7 -16.45 -26.08 29.49
N ARG A 8 -16.82 -25.98 28.18
CA ARG A 8 -15.86 -26.02 27.08
C ARG A 8 -15.20 -24.67 26.78
N HIS A 9 -15.81 -23.56 27.20
CA HIS A 9 -15.26 -22.21 26.97
C HIS A 9 -14.05 -21.88 27.88
N GLY A 10 -14.02 -22.40 29.11
CA GLY A 10 -12.91 -22.18 30.04
C GLY A 10 -11.55 -22.74 29.60
N ALA A 11 -11.53 -23.67 28.62
CA ALA A 11 -10.30 -24.28 28.11
C ALA A 11 -9.60 -23.47 27.01
N LEU A 12 -10.29 -22.50 26.39
CA LEU A 12 -9.78 -21.82 25.18
C LEU A 12 -9.24 -20.39 25.42
N GLY A 13 -9.44 -19.81 26.59
CA GLY A 13 -9.24 -18.36 26.80
C GLY A 13 -10.32 -17.52 26.12
N GLU A 14 -10.58 -16.32 26.66
CA GLU A 14 -11.69 -15.47 26.22
C GLU A 14 -11.57 -15.04 24.73
N GLY A 15 -10.38 -14.60 24.32
CA GLY A 15 -10.15 -14.16 22.95
C GLY A 15 -10.37 -15.26 21.91
N ARG A 16 -9.86 -16.48 22.16
CA ARG A 16 -10.08 -17.65 21.28
C ARG A 16 -11.56 -18.07 21.22
N ALA A 17 -12.24 -18.04 22.35
CA ALA A 17 -13.67 -18.36 22.41
C ALA A 17 -14.48 -17.35 21.57
N ARG A 18 -14.21 -16.07 21.75
CA ARG A 18 -14.83 -14.99 20.99
C ARG A 18 -14.51 -15.08 19.49
N PHE A 19 -13.24 -15.32 19.13
CA PHE A 19 -12.84 -15.47 17.73
C PHE A 19 -13.54 -16.66 17.04
N ARG A 20 -13.79 -17.76 17.76
CA ARG A 20 -14.57 -18.88 17.25
C ARG A 20 -16.01 -18.49 16.88
N GLU A 21 -16.63 -17.59 17.64
CA GLU A 21 -17.96 -17.06 17.30
C GLU A 21 -17.93 -16.28 15.99
N LEU A 22 -16.89 -15.42 15.81
CA LEU A 22 -16.69 -14.65 14.60
C LEU A 22 -16.42 -15.53 13.37
N ILE A 23 -15.68 -16.64 13.52
CA ILE A 23 -15.56 -17.67 12.47
C ILE A 23 -16.93 -18.21 12.10
N GLY A 24 -17.79 -18.52 13.08
CA GLY A 24 -19.15 -19.01 12.84
C GLY A 24 -19.97 -18.07 11.96
N LYS A 25 -19.78 -16.75 12.07
CA LYS A 25 -20.48 -15.75 11.25
C LYS A 25 -20.05 -15.74 9.79
N VAL A 26 -18.76 -15.94 9.51
CA VAL A 26 -18.23 -15.88 8.14
C VAL A 26 -18.11 -17.23 7.46
N GLY A 27 -18.10 -18.33 8.22
CA GLY A 27 -17.78 -19.68 7.75
C GLY A 27 -18.91 -20.71 7.86
N SER A 28 -20.16 -20.31 8.15
CA SER A 28 -21.29 -21.26 8.33
C SER A 28 -21.92 -21.76 7.03
N GLY A 29 -21.43 -21.34 5.87
CA GLY A 29 -21.95 -21.70 4.55
C GLY A 29 -22.64 -20.56 3.82
N GLU A 30 -22.92 -20.75 2.54
CA GLU A 30 -23.39 -19.69 1.64
C GLU A 30 -24.68 -19.01 2.12
N HIS A 31 -25.64 -19.80 2.64
CA HIS A 31 -26.95 -19.31 3.04
C HIS A 31 -27.09 -19.02 4.55
N THR A 32 -26.10 -19.39 5.34
CA THR A 32 -26.13 -19.26 6.82
C THR A 32 -25.11 -18.29 7.37
N SER A 33 -24.14 -17.87 6.57
CA SER A 33 -23.17 -16.84 6.95
C SER A 33 -23.82 -15.47 7.01
N THR A 34 -23.82 -14.84 8.18
CA THR A 34 -24.44 -13.52 8.41
C THR A 34 -23.52 -12.36 8.11
N GLY A 35 -22.20 -12.62 7.98
CA GLY A 35 -21.18 -11.59 7.90
C GLY A 35 -20.89 -10.94 9.26
N LEU A 36 -19.97 -9.99 9.23
CA LEU A 36 -19.58 -9.23 10.41
C LEU A 36 -20.13 -7.80 10.34
N SER A 37 -20.51 -7.26 11.48
CA SER A 37 -20.60 -5.81 11.60
C SER A 37 -19.21 -5.17 11.55
N ARG A 38 -19.17 -3.87 11.33
CA ARG A 38 -17.90 -3.09 11.38
C ARG A 38 -17.13 -3.29 12.68
N ALA A 39 -17.84 -3.26 13.81
CA ALA A 39 -17.24 -3.49 15.12
C ALA A 39 -16.69 -4.92 15.27
N GLU A 40 -17.38 -5.91 14.74
CA GLU A 40 -16.92 -7.31 14.77
C GLU A 40 -15.72 -7.55 13.83
N ALA A 41 -15.68 -6.88 12.70
CA ALA A 41 -14.52 -6.92 11.80
C ALA A 41 -13.28 -6.26 12.43
N TYR A 42 -13.46 -5.12 13.12
CA TYR A 42 -12.44 -4.48 13.94
C TYR A 42 -11.94 -5.43 15.03
N GLU A 43 -12.86 -6.03 15.79
CA GLU A 43 -12.54 -6.98 16.84
C GLU A 43 -11.79 -8.21 16.32
N ALA A 44 -12.28 -8.82 15.22
CA ALA A 44 -11.63 -9.98 14.61
C ALA A 44 -10.18 -9.71 14.25
N LEU A 45 -9.92 -8.59 13.58
CA LEU A 45 -8.54 -8.24 13.22
C LEU A 45 -7.71 -7.89 14.46
N THR A 46 -8.27 -7.19 15.43
CA THR A 46 -7.58 -6.89 16.70
C THR A 46 -7.16 -8.15 17.44
N LEU A 47 -8.04 -9.16 17.54
CA LEU A 47 -7.72 -10.44 18.17
C LEU A 47 -6.59 -11.17 17.41
N MET A 48 -6.58 -11.14 16.08
CA MET A 48 -5.48 -11.69 15.29
C MET A 48 -4.16 -10.95 15.54
N LEU A 49 -4.18 -9.63 15.49
CA LEU A 49 -2.99 -8.78 15.67
C LEU A 49 -2.41 -8.88 17.10
N ARG A 50 -3.24 -9.10 18.10
CA ARG A 50 -2.81 -9.31 19.49
C ARG A 50 -2.36 -10.75 19.79
N GLY A 51 -2.56 -11.69 18.84
CA GLY A 51 -2.22 -13.10 19.02
C GLY A 51 -3.21 -13.84 19.94
N GLU A 52 -4.41 -13.31 20.07
CA GLU A 52 -5.50 -13.91 20.85
C GLU A 52 -6.27 -14.97 20.06
N ALA A 53 -6.11 -15.03 18.74
CA ALA A 53 -6.54 -16.12 17.87
C ALA A 53 -5.34 -17.03 17.55
N ASP A 54 -5.55 -18.36 17.47
CA ASP A 54 -4.50 -19.28 17.06
C ASP A 54 -4.44 -19.47 15.53
N GLY A 55 -3.35 -20.13 15.04
CA GLY A 55 -3.11 -20.33 13.62
C GLY A 55 -4.27 -21.02 12.88
N PRO A 56 -4.82 -22.16 13.37
CA PRO A 56 -5.99 -22.80 12.78
C PRO A 56 -7.21 -21.90 12.71
N GLN A 57 -7.47 -21.12 13.74
CA GLN A 57 -8.57 -20.16 13.77
C GLN A 57 -8.39 -19.04 12.75
N MET A 58 -7.18 -18.45 12.70
CA MET A 58 -6.84 -17.40 11.73
C MET A 58 -6.96 -17.92 10.29
N GLY A 59 -6.41 -19.12 10.00
CA GLY A 59 -6.52 -19.71 8.66
C GLY A 59 -7.96 -19.96 8.23
N ALA A 60 -8.79 -20.55 9.12
CA ALA A 60 -10.21 -20.79 8.85
C ALA A 60 -10.98 -19.48 8.60
N PHE A 61 -10.74 -18.46 9.43
CA PHE A 61 -11.38 -17.15 9.28
C PHE A 61 -10.98 -16.48 7.96
N LEU A 62 -9.68 -16.38 7.68
CA LEU A 62 -9.15 -15.67 6.53
C LEU A 62 -9.61 -16.28 5.21
N ILE A 63 -9.66 -17.62 5.11
CA ILE A 63 -10.14 -18.28 3.90
C ILE A 63 -11.67 -18.17 3.74
N ALA A 64 -12.43 -18.33 4.81
CA ALA A 64 -13.88 -18.16 4.78
C ALA A 64 -14.28 -16.73 4.40
N HIS A 65 -13.63 -15.73 5.03
CA HIS A 65 -13.86 -14.32 4.76
C HIS A 65 -13.47 -13.94 3.32
N ARG A 66 -12.39 -14.54 2.78
CA ARG A 66 -11.99 -14.38 1.38
C ARG A 66 -13.03 -14.91 0.39
N ILE A 67 -13.56 -16.11 0.64
CA ILE A 67 -14.58 -16.74 -0.23
C ILE A 67 -15.86 -15.92 -0.25
N ARG A 68 -16.30 -15.48 0.93
CA ARG A 68 -17.49 -14.65 1.08
C ARG A 68 -17.33 -13.25 0.49
N ARG A 69 -16.12 -12.76 0.39
CA ARG A 69 -15.73 -11.39 0.00
C ARG A 69 -16.23 -10.34 1.01
N PRO A 70 -15.32 -9.68 1.74
CA PRO A 70 -15.70 -8.70 2.75
C PRO A 70 -16.52 -7.56 2.16
N THR A 71 -17.48 -7.09 2.93
CA THR A 71 -18.23 -5.87 2.64
C THR A 71 -17.36 -4.63 2.88
N PRO A 72 -17.75 -3.46 2.36
CA PRO A 72 -17.07 -2.20 2.68
C PRO A 72 -17.00 -1.90 4.18
N GLU A 73 -18.06 -2.18 4.94
CA GLU A 73 -18.10 -1.99 6.39
C GLU A 73 -17.15 -2.94 7.13
N GLU A 74 -17.03 -4.19 6.70
CA GLU A 74 -16.05 -5.12 7.26
C GLU A 74 -14.61 -4.64 6.98
N LEU A 75 -14.33 -4.17 5.77
CA LEU A 75 -13.03 -3.57 5.44
C LEU A 75 -12.76 -2.31 6.24
N ALA A 76 -13.77 -1.46 6.47
CA ALA A 76 -13.66 -0.26 7.28
C ALA A 76 -13.27 -0.60 8.73
N GLY A 77 -13.93 -1.58 9.35
CA GLY A 77 -13.58 -2.05 10.70
C GLY A 77 -12.14 -2.59 10.77
N MET A 78 -11.72 -3.35 9.76
CA MET A 78 -10.34 -3.84 9.69
C MET A 78 -9.33 -2.70 9.51
N LEU A 79 -9.65 -1.68 8.69
CA LEU A 79 -8.80 -0.49 8.51
C LEU A 79 -8.64 0.29 9.82
N GLU A 80 -9.70 0.40 10.62
CA GLU A 80 -9.65 1.03 11.93
C GLU A 80 -8.70 0.28 12.87
N ALA A 81 -8.76 -1.06 12.92
CA ALA A 81 -7.84 -1.85 13.71
C ALA A 81 -6.36 -1.65 13.28
N TYR A 82 -6.10 -1.56 11.97
CA TYR A 82 -4.75 -1.23 11.45
C TYR A 82 -4.32 0.18 11.83
N ARG A 83 -5.21 1.17 11.76
CA ARG A 83 -4.92 2.55 12.16
C ARG A 83 -4.62 2.67 13.65
N ASP A 84 -5.35 1.93 14.49
CA ASP A 84 -5.19 1.99 15.94
C ASP A 84 -3.91 1.31 16.41
N LEU A 85 -3.59 0.15 15.85
CA LEU A 85 -2.50 -0.72 16.29
C LEU A 85 -1.20 -0.55 15.49
N GLY A 86 -1.27 0.03 14.30
CA GLY A 86 -0.11 0.23 13.42
C GLY A 86 0.77 1.41 13.82
N PRO A 87 1.95 1.51 13.19
CA PRO A 87 2.87 2.64 13.38
C PRO A 87 2.25 3.96 12.94
N LYS A 88 2.75 5.07 13.49
CA LYS A 88 2.21 6.42 13.29
C LYS A 88 3.30 7.41 12.97
N LEU A 89 3.26 7.97 11.75
CA LEU A 89 4.13 9.04 11.27
C LEU A 89 3.33 10.32 11.06
N GLN A 90 3.99 11.47 11.06
CA GLN A 90 3.35 12.77 10.92
C GLN A 90 4.15 13.70 10.01
N THR A 91 3.46 14.63 9.34
CA THR A 91 4.06 15.74 8.60
C THR A 91 3.35 17.04 8.98
N PRO A 92 3.66 17.63 10.15
CA PRO A 92 2.94 18.79 10.66
C PRO A 92 2.91 19.93 9.63
N GLY A 93 1.71 20.44 9.35
CA GLY A 93 1.50 21.56 8.41
C GLY A 93 1.74 21.23 6.94
N ARG A 94 2.08 19.98 6.59
CA ARG A 94 2.30 19.55 5.20
C ARG A 94 1.37 18.38 4.82
N ARG A 95 0.76 18.45 3.64
CA ARG A 95 0.02 17.33 3.06
C ARG A 95 0.98 16.29 2.51
N ALA A 96 0.85 15.04 2.92
CA ALA A 96 1.68 13.93 2.45
C ALA A 96 1.04 13.18 1.27
N LEU A 97 1.86 12.61 0.40
CA LEU A 97 1.48 11.56 -0.54
C LEU A 97 1.74 10.21 0.13
N CYS A 98 0.68 9.42 0.32
CA CYS A 98 0.76 8.12 0.96
C CYS A 98 0.40 7.04 -0.05
N PHE A 99 1.34 6.14 -0.35
CA PHE A 99 1.13 5.10 -1.35
C PHE A 99 0.85 3.76 -0.69
N GLY A 100 -0.35 3.23 -0.95
CA GLY A 100 -0.69 1.85 -0.65
C GLY A 100 -0.08 0.92 -1.72
N VAL A 101 0.63 -0.09 -1.28
CA VAL A 101 1.36 -1.00 -2.17
C VAL A 101 1.05 -2.46 -1.87
N PRO A 102 1.03 -3.35 -2.88
CA PRO A 102 0.91 -4.78 -2.64
C PRO A 102 2.20 -5.32 -2.02
N TYR A 103 2.12 -5.84 -0.80
CA TYR A 103 3.29 -6.33 -0.06
C TYR A 103 3.90 -7.60 -0.63
N ASP A 104 3.12 -8.38 -1.39
CA ASP A 104 3.66 -9.55 -2.09
C ASP A 104 4.52 -9.20 -3.32
N GLY A 105 4.76 -7.92 -3.55
CA GLY A 105 5.75 -7.43 -4.49
C GLY A 105 5.34 -7.51 -5.98
N ARG A 106 6.32 -7.31 -6.84
CA ARG A 106 6.18 -7.33 -8.31
C ARG A 106 7.19 -8.29 -8.92
N ASP A 107 6.82 -8.87 -10.07
CA ASP A 107 7.60 -9.92 -10.76
C ASP A 107 7.59 -9.84 -12.30
N ARG A 108 6.87 -8.85 -12.90
CA ARG A 108 6.73 -8.73 -14.35
C ARG A 108 7.20 -7.41 -14.93
N THR A 109 7.03 -6.33 -14.20
CA THR A 109 7.34 -4.97 -14.66
C THR A 109 8.25 -4.26 -13.66
N ALA A 110 9.23 -3.53 -14.17
CA ALA A 110 10.19 -2.80 -13.34
C ALA A 110 9.48 -1.76 -12.47
N PRO A 111 9.64 -1.78 -11.13
CA PRO A 111 9.01 -0.81 -10.25
C PRO A 111 9.62 0.59 -10.38
N LEU A 112 8.77 1.61 -10.42
CA LEU A 112 9.20 3.01 -10.50
C LEU A 112 9.01 3.75 -9.17
N LEU A 113 8.18 3.24 -8.28
CA LEU A 113 7.78 3.94 -7.05
C LEU A 113 8.96 4.39 -6.17
N PRO A 114 10.07 3.66 -5.97
CA PRO A 114 11.21 4.18 -5.22
C PRO A 114 11.83 5.44 -5.84
N LEU A 115 11.97 5.48 -7.17
CA LEU A 115 12.54 6.62 -7.91
C LEU A 115 11.60 7.82 -7.90
N LEU A 116 10.33 7.54 -8.10
CA LEU A 116 9.24 8.51 -8.01
C LEU A 116 9.21 9.16 -6.62
N ALA A 117 9.24 8.35 -5.56
CA ALA A 117 9.21 8.81 -4.18
C ALA A 117 10.40 9.73 -3.84
N LEU A 118 11.62 9.35 -4.24
CA LEU A 118 12.81 10.19 -4.11
C LEU A 118 12.65 11.53 -4.82
N THR A 119 12.15 11.53 -6.05
CA THR A 119 12.04 12.76 -6.84
C THR A 119 10.92 13.66 -6.36
N LEU A 120 9.77 13.10 -5.93
CA LEU A 120 8.67 13.86 -5.32
C LEU A 120 9.09 14.46 -3.96
N ALA A 121 9.82 13.71 -3.14
CA ALA A 121 10.36 14.21 -1.88
C ALA A 121 11.36 15.35 -2.10
N ALA A 122 12.25 15.22 -3.10
CA ALA A 122 13.19 16.28 -3.50
C ALA A 122 12.46 17.54 -4.00
N GLU A 123 11.24 17.43 -4.54
CA GLU A 123 10.38 18.55 -4.91
C GLU A 123 9.64 19.17 -3.72
N GLY A 124 9.82 18.63 -2.52
CA GLY A 124 9.21 19.12 -1.29
C GLY A 124 7.82 18.55 -0.99
N LEU A 125 7.39 17.50 -1.69
CA LEU A 125 6.19 16.74 -1.38
C LEU A 125 6.55 15.59 -0.41
N PRO A 126 6.08 15.57 0.84
CA PRO A 126 6.35 14.45 1.72
C PRO A 126 5.73 13.17 1.17
N VAL A 127 6.53 12.11 1.09
CA VAL A 127 6.09 10.79 0.62
C VAL A 127 6.21 9.77 1.75
N VAL A 128 5.12 9.08 2.02
CA VAL A 128 5.06 8.02 3.03
C VAL A 128 4.72 6.70 2.35
N LEU A 129 5.62 5.76 2.51
CA LEU A 129 5.53 4.40 2.01
C LEU A 129 5.47 3.42 3.17
N HIS A 130 5.01 2.23 2.89
CA HIS A 130 5.04 1.09 3.81
C HIS A 130 5.19 -0.21 3.02
N GLY A 131 5.73 -1.24 3.65
CA GLY A 131 5.97 -2.52 2.99
C GLY A 131 6.57 -3.53 3.96
N GLY A 132 6.87 -4.71 3.47
CA GLY A 132 7.46 -5.79 4.24
C GLY A 132 8.58 -6.49 3.48
N GLU A 133 8.93 -7.67 3.95
CA GLU A 133 9.80 -8.61 3.26
C GLU A 133 9.05 -9.35 2.15
N PRO A 134 9.76 -10.05 1.24
CA PRO A 134 9.13 -10.92 0.26
C PRO A 134 8.16 -11.89 0.94
N MET A 135 6.90 -11.88 0.49
CA MET A 135 5.85 -12.66 1.14
C MET A 135 4.90 -13.32 0.13
N PRO A 136 4.12 -14.32 0.58
CA PRO A 136 3.15 -14.96 -0.30
C PRO A 136 2.06 -13.95 -0.74
N VAL A 137 1.51 -14.12 -1.96
CA VAL A 137 1.57 -15.32 -2.81
C VAL A 137 2.65 -15.21 -3.89
N LYS A 138 3.09 -14.00 -4.25
CA LYS A 138 3.99 -13.79 -5.38
C LYS A 138 5.46 -13.95 -5.04
N TYR A 139 5.87 -13.57 -3.82
CA TYR A 139 7.28 -13.43 -3.47
C TYR A 139 8.05 -12.54 -4.46
N GLY A 140 7.36 -11.51 -4.97
CA GLY A 140 7.97 -10.54 -5.88
C GLY A 140 8.86 -9.55 -5.14
N VAL A 141 9.59 -8.73 -5.90
CA VAL A 141 10.50 -7.72 -5.32
C VAL A 141 9.72 -6.69 -4.51
N THR A 142 10.25 -6.34 -3.33
CA THR A 142 9.65 -5.41 -2.37
C THR A 142 10.30 -4.03 -2.42
N LEU A 143 9.62 -3.02 -1.87
CA LEU A 143 10.19 -1.68 -1.73
C LEU A 143 11.45 -1.66 -0.86
N ALA A 144 11.48 -2.48 0.22
CA ALA A 144 12.63 -2.57 1.10
C ALA A 144 13.87 -3.06 0.36
N GLU A 145 13.75 -4.12 -0.46
CA GLU A 145 14.84 -4.64 -1.29
C GLU A 145 15.33 -3.61 -2.32
N LEU A 146 14.40 -2.93 -2.99
CA LEU A 146 14.73 -1.92 -3.99
C LEU A 146 15.46 -0.72 -3.38
N PHE A 147 15.00 -0.20 -2.25
CA PHE A 147 15.71 0.89 -1.57
C PHE A 147 17.07 0.44 -1.02
N ALA A 148 17.16 -0.75 -0.44
CA ALA A 148 18.43 -1.31 0.03
C ALA A 148 19.45 -1.43 -1.12
N SER A 149 19.02 -1.87 -2.31
CA SER A 149 19.88 -1.93 -3.49
C SER A 149 20.41 -0.55 -3.93
N LEU A 150 19.65 0.52 -3.67
CA LEU A 150 20.07 1.90 -3.89
C LEU A 150 20.96 2.47 -2.77
N GLY A 151 21.24 1.70 -1.73
CA GLY A 151 22.01 2.14 -0.56
C GLY A 151 21.16 2.80 0.54
N LEU A 152 19.82 2.73 0.47
CA LEU A 152 18.93 3.25 1.50
C LEU A 152 18.30 2.10 2.28
N GLU A 153 18.94 1.71 3.37
CA GLU A 153 18.38 0.68 4.26
C GLU A 153 17.31 1.25 5.19
N TRP A 154 16.17 0.59 5.24
CA TRP A 154 15.04 0.90 6.10
C TRP A 154 14.79 -0.15 7.18
N ARG A 155 15.33 -1.36 7.00
CA ARG A 155 15.26 -2.45 7.96
C ARG A 155 16.06 -2.13 9.20
N GLY A 156 15.57 -2.55 10.35
CA GLY A 156 16.24 -2.35 11.62
C GLY A 156 16.24 -0.92 12.15
N LEU A 157 15.67 0.05 11.42
CA LEU A 157 15.50 1.41 11.93
C LEU A 157 14.41 1.46 12.99
N SER A 158 14.60 2.30 13.99
CA SER A 158 13.49 2.63 14.90
C SER A 158 12.45 3.51 14.18
N LEU A 159 11.19 3.49 14.64
CA LEU A 159 10.16 4.36 14.07
C LEU A 159 10.52 5.86 14.22
N ALA A 160 11.26 6.21 15.27
CA ALA A 160 11.77 7.57 15.47
C ALA A 160 12.79 7.95 14.39
N ALA A 161 13.68 7.04 14.00
CA ALA A 161 14.64 7.27 12.91
C ALA A 161 13.94 7.40 11.56
N VAL A 162 12.86 6.63 11.32
CA VAL A 162 12.02 6.77 10.13
C VAL A 162 11.32 8.14 10.11
N GLN A 163 10.79 8.60 11.26
CA GLN A 163 10.21 9.94 11.39
C GLN A 163 11.25 11.03 11.12
N GLU A 164 12.45 10.90 11.67
CA GLU A 164 13.54 11.88 11.43
C GLU A 164 13.91 11.97 9.94
N ARG A 165 13.96 10.83 9.23
CA ARG A 165 14.16 10.84 7.76
C ARG A 165 13.01 11.55 7.03
N LEU A 166 11.77 11.33 7.45
CA LEU A 166 10.61 12.02 6.89
C LEU A 166 10.68 13.53 7.13
N ASP A 167 11.06 13.95 8.32
CA ASP A 167 11.16 15.37 8.68
C ASP A 167 12.27 16.08 7.89
N ARG A 168 13.44 15.44 7.78
CA ARG A 168 14.62 15.99 7.14
C ARG A 168 14.58 15.92 5.61
N HIS A 169 14.09 14.80 5.07
CA HIS A 169 14.21 14.49 3.65
C HIS A 169 12.87 14.37 2.93
N GLY A 170 11.77 14.40 3.64
CA GLY A 170 10.44 14.27 3.04
C GLY A 170 10.10 12.84 2.58
N LEU A 171 10.87 11.82 2.95
CA LEU A 171 10.62 10.44 2.55
C LEU A 171 10.67 9.50 3.76
N ALA A 172 9.66 8.62 3.84
CA ALA A 172 9.62 7.54 4.83
C ALA A 172 9.16 6.22 4.20
N LEU A 173 9.75 5.12 4.67
CA LEU A 173 9.24 3.77 4.47
C LEU A 173 9.15 3.07 5.84
N THR A 174 7.95 2.69 6.26
CA THR A 174 7.80 1.79 7.41
C THR A 174 7.92 0.34 6.94
N HIS A 175 8.83 -0.39 7.58
CA HIS A 175 9.07 -1.81 7.32
C HIS A 175 8.22 -2.66 8.29
N GLN A 176 7.33 -3.52 7.76
CA GLN A 176 6.33 -4.23 8.56
C GLN A 176 6.94 -5.08 9.69
N PRO A 177 8.00 -5.91 9.46
CA PRO A 177 8.61 -6.67 10.54
C PRO A 177 9.06 -5.82 11.73
N ASP A 178 9.65 -4.65 11.46
CA ASP A 178 10.21 -3.77 12.51
C ASP A 178 9.15 -2.86 13.14
N HIS A 179 8.23 -2.31 12.33
CA HIS A 179 7.34 -1.25 12.80
C HIS A 179 5.90 -1.70 13.03
N PHE A 180 5.52 -2.87 12.50
CA PHE A 180 4.21 -3.48 12.73
C PHE A 180 4.29 -5.00 12.91
N PRO A 181 5.09 -5.49 13.88
CA PRO A 181 5.30 -6.93 14.08
C PRO A 181 4.01 -7.71 14.36
N ALA A 182 2.98 -7.02 14.84
CA ALA A 182 1.65 -7.61 15.02
C ALA A 182 1.04 -8.06 13.67
N ALA A 183 1.19 -7.26 12.61
CA ALA A 183 0.72 -7.60 11.27
C ALA A 183 1.65 -8.63 10.61
N GLU A 184 2.95 -8.57 10.89
CA GLU A 184 3.93 -9.54 10.38
C GLU A 184 3.61 -10.99 10.80
N ARG A 185 3.04 -11.18 12.00
CA ARG A 185 2.60 -12.51 12.47
C ARG A 185 1.54 -13.18 11.60
N LEU A 186 0.86 -12.42 10.72
CA LEU A 186 -0.11 -12.97 9.78
C LEU A 186 0.53 -13.55 8.51
N VAL A 187 1.80 -13.23 8.23
CA VAL A 187 2.49 -13.69 7.02
C VAL A 187 2.63 -15.22 6.96
N PRO A 188 3.05 -15.95 8.02
CA PRO A 188 3.08 -17.41 8.01
C PRO A 188 1.68 -18.05 7.80
N ILE A 189 0.62 -17.40 8.29
CA ILE A 189 -0.75 -17.88 8.07
C ILE A 189 -1.15 -17.67 6.61
N ARG A 190 -0.79 -16.53 6.02
CA ARG A 190 -1.00 -16.21 4.60
C ARG A 190 -0.29 -17.23 3.70
N ASP A 191 0.94 -17.63 4.07
CA ASP A 191 1.69 -18.67 3.37
C ASP A 191 0.99 -20.02 3.46
N ALA A 192 0.65 -20.46 4.67
CA ALA A 192 -0.02 -21.74 4.91
C ALA A 192 -1.34 -21.91 4.15
N ILE A 193 -2.14 -20.84 3.99
CA ILE A 193 -3.38 -20.89 3.19
C ILE A 193 -3.15 -20.80 1.68
N GLY A 194 -1.96 -20.44 1.21
CA GLY A 194 -1.58 -20.34 -0.20
C GLY A 194 -2.46 -19.39 -1.03
N LYS A 195 -3.13 -18.43 -0.39
CA LYS A 195 -4.04 -17.48 -1.03
C LYS A 195 -3.88 -16.10 -0.41
N ARG A 196 -4.08 -15.06 -1.23
CA ARG A 196 -4.12 -13.68 -0.75
C ARG A 196 -5.39 -13.46 0.08
N PRO A 197 -5.30 -13.26 1.41
CA PRO A 197 -6.48 -13.05 2.26
C PRO A 197 -7.02 -11.62 2.14
N PRO A 198 -8.23 -11.32 2.66
CA PRO A 198 -8.79 -9.95 2.64
C PRO A 198 -7.90 -8.90 3.31
N VAL A 199 -7.14 -9.27 4.34
CA VAL A 199 -6.16 -8.37 4.99
C VAL A 199 -5.12 -7.82 4.02
N ALA A 200 -4.81 -8.52 2.91
CA ALA A 200 -3.97 -8.02 1.86
C ALA A 200 -4.57 -6.83 1.07
N SER A 201 -5.88 -6.61 1.16
CA SER A 201 -6.49 -5.40 0.62
C SER A 201 -6.16 -4.17 1.47
N LEU A 202 -5.93 -4.37 2.77
CA LEU A 202 -5.56 -3.28 3.68
C LEU A 202 -4.20 -2.69 3.30
N GLU A 203 -3.27 -3.49 2.79
CA GLU A 203 -1.95 -3.05 2.31
C GLU A 203 -2.06 -1.93 1.25
N LEU A 204 -3.17 -1.89 0.52
CA LEU A 204 -3.45 -0.88 -0.51
C LEU A 204 -4.26 0.30 0.03
N LEU A 205 -4.91 0.17 1.19
CA LEU A 205 -5.94 1.09 1.68
C LEU A 205 -5.56 1.81 2.96
N TRP A 206 -4.50 1.39 3.65
CA TRP A 206 -4.04 2.07 4.86
C TRP A 206 -2.74 2.83 4.63
N THR A 207 -2.37 3.62 5.61
CA THR A 207 -1.06 4.28 5.68
C THR A 207 -0.67 4.50 7.13
N PRO A 208 0.61 4.42 7.48
CA PRO A 208 1.10 4.79 8.80
C PRO A 208 1.03 6.30 9.06
N HIS A 209 0.70 7.12 8.07
CA HIS A 209 0.66 8.56 8.21
C HIS A 209 -0.63 9.05 8.88
N GLN A 210 -0.47 9.98 9.83
CA GLN A 210 -1.55 10.74 10.45
C GLN A 210 -1.51 12.20 9.98
N GLY A 211 -2.66 12.78 9.69
CA GLY A 211 -2.77 14.16 9.22
C GLY A 211 -3.24 14.27 7.77
N GLN A 212 -3.10 15.46 7.20
CA GLN A 212 -3.53 15.73 5.82
C GLN A 212 -2.71 14.90 4.82
N ARG A 213 -3.42 14.22 3.92
CA ARG A 213 -2.77 13.35 2.92
C ARG A 213 -3.63 13.17 1.69
N LEU A 214 -2.99 12.80 0.61
CA LEU A 214 -3.59 12.13 -0.53
C LEU A 214 -3.21 10.65 -0.43
N LEU A 215 -4.19 9.78 -0.19
CA LEU A 215 -3.98 8.33 -0.21
C LEU A 215 -4.07 7.83 -1.65
N VAL A 216 -2.97 7.27 -2.14
CA VAL A 216 -2.86 6.67 -3.48
C VAL A 216 -2.95 5.16 -3.37
N SER A 217 -3.95 4.55 -4.01
CA SER A 217 -4.22 3.11 -3.95
C SER A 217 -4.24 2.48 -5.34
N GLY A 218 -3.43 1.43 -5.53
CA GLY A 218 -3.46 0.64 -6.77
C GLY A 218 -4.65 -0.33 -6.81
N PHE A 219 -5.15 -0.64 -8.00
CA PHE A 219 -6.15 -1.69 -8.19
C PHE A 219 -5.98 -2.41 -9.53
N VAL A 220 -6.56 -3.61 -9.64
CA VAL A 220 -6.59 -4.42 -10.87
C VAL A 220 -8.01 -4.45 -11.45
N HIS A 221 -9.00 -4.74 -10.62
CA HIS A 221 -10.37 -4.98 -11.06
C HIS A 221 -11.33 -3.89 -10.54
N PRO A 222 -12.23 -3.32 -11.40
CA PRO A 222 -13.15 -2.26 -11.00
C PRO A 222 -14.00 -2.56 -9.75
N PRO A 223 -14.53 -3.78 -9.51
CA PRO A 223 -15.28 -4.07 -8.29
C PRO A 223 -14.44 -3.96 -7.01
N THR A 224 -13.12 -4.11 -7.11
CA THR A 224 -12.21 -3.91 -5.96
C THR A 224 -12.04 -2.41 -5.68
N GLU A 225 -11.95 -1.60 -6.72
CA GLU A 225 -11.90 -0.14 -6.60
C GLU A 225 -13.15 0.43 -5.93
N SER A 226 -14.34 0.02 -6.37
CA SER A 226 -15.61 0.50 -5.79
C SER A 226 -15.70 0.19 -4.29
N ARG A 227 -15.38 -1.04 -3.88
CA ARG A 227 -15.34 -1.42 -2.46
C ARG A 227 -14.30 -0.63 -1.66
N ALA A 228 -13.14 -0.35 -2.27
CA ALA A 228 -12.12 0.48 -1.64
C ALA A 228 -12.65 1.89 -1.35
N TRP A 229 -13.33 2.53 -2.30
CA TRP A 229 -13.93 3.84 -2.08
C TRP A 229 -14.94 3.86 -0.95
N GLU A 230 -15.84 2.85 -0.90
CA GLU A 230 -16.84 2.74 0.14
C GLU A 230 -16.21 2.53 1.53
N ALA A 231 -15.24 1.60 1.63
CA ALA A 231 -14.52 1.35 2.87
C ALA A 231 -13.74 2.57 3.37
N LEU A 232 -13.01 3.26 2.46
CA LEU A 232 -12.24 4.45 2.80
C LEU A 232 -13.15 5.64 3.17
N ALA A 233 -14.31 5.74 2.53
CA ALA A 233 -15.32 6.73 2.90
C ALA A 233 -15.87 6.48 4.31
N ALA A 234 -16.15 5.23 4.65
CA ALA A 234 -16.67 4.85 5.94
C ALA A 234 -15.69 5.19 7.09
N VAL A 235 -14.37 5.14 6.83
CA VAL A 235 -13.34 5.57 7.79
C VAL A 235 -12.93 7.04 7.63
N SER A 236 -13.74 7.85 6.96
CA SER A 236 -13.54 9.29 6.78
C SER A 236 -12.22 9.67 6.09
N GLU A 237 -11.73 8.83 5.16
CA GLU A 237 -10.58 9.23 4.34
C GLU A 237 -10.98 10.38 3.40
N ALA A 238 -10.29 11.52 3.56
CA ALA A 238 -10.71 12.78 2.93
C ALA A 238 -10.43 12.81 1.43
N GLU A 239 -9.24 12.35 1.02
CA GLU A 239 -8.80 12.39 -0.36
C GLU A 239 -8.14 11.07 -0.78
N ILE A 240 -8.68 10.50 -1.84
CA ILE A 240 -8.27 9.21 -2.36
C ILE A 240 -7.98 9.35 -3.86
N LEU A 241 -6.86 8.82 -4.29
CA LEU A 241 -6.52 8.61 -5.70
C LEU A 241 -6.40 7.11 -5.95
N THR A 242 -7.25 6.56 -6.78
CA THR A 242 -7.11 5.16 -7.23
C THR A 242 -6.44 5.11 -8.59
N VAL A 243 -5.57 4.12 -8.78
CA VAL A 243 -4.77 3.95 -10.00
C VAL A 243 -4.87 2.51 -10.48
N LYS A 244 -5.34 2.30 -11.71
CA LYS A 244 -5.23 1.01 -12.40
C LYS A 244 -3.82 0.85 -12.93
N GLY A 245 -2.91 0.66 -12.01
CA GLY A 245 -1.48 0.61 -12.29
C GLY A 245 -1.01 -0.75 -12.77
N LEU A 246 0.30 -0.85 -12.93
CA LEU A 246 0.98 -2.07 -13.34
C LEU A 246 0.97 -3.08 -12.18
N GLU A 247 0.47 -4.27 -12.44
CA GLU A 247 0.33 -5.35 -11.46
C GLU A 247 -0.45 -4.98 -10.17
N GLY A 248 -1.32 -3.98 -10.26
CA GLY A 248 -2.08 -3.49 -9.10
C GLY A 248 -1.32 -2.54 -8.19
N SER A 249 -0.12 -2.11 -8.60
CA SER A 249 0.63 -1.01 -7.97
C SER A 249 0.08 0.35 -8.37
N THR A 250 0.76 1.39 -7.97
CA THR A 250 0.44 2.78 -8.30
C THR A 250 1.22 3.31 -9.52
N ASP A 251 2.08 2.48 -10.15
CA ASP A 251 2.84 2.87 -11.33
C ASP A 251 1.95 2.93 -12.57
N LEU A 252 1.91 4.09 -13.20
CA LEU A 252 1.16 4.32 -14.45
C LEU A 252 1.88 3.70 -15.65
N PRO A 253 1.13 3.02 -16.55
CA PRO A 253 1.70 2.46 -17.76
C PRO A 253 2.10 3.55 -18.75
N THR A 254 3.13 3.26 -19.59
CA THR A 254 3.50 4.03 -20.76
C THR A 254 2.93 3.44 -22.06
N SER A 255 2.68 2.13 -22.09
CA SER A 255 2.24 1.40 -23.28
C SER A 255 0.73 1.50 -23.59
N ARG A 256 -0.07 1.98 -22.64
CA ARG A 256 -1.53 2.13 -22.72
C ARG A 256 -2.01 3.31 -21.89
N ALA A 257 -3.29 3.68 -22.04
CA ALA A 257 -3.89 4.68 -21.16
C ALA A 257 -3.83 4.24 -19.68
N GLY A 258 -3.44 5.17 -18.81
CA GLY A 258 -3.58 5.08 -17.38
C GLY A 258 -5.01 5.44 -16.97
N ILE A 259 -5.64 4.60 -16.16
CA ILE A 259 -6.98 4.86 -15.62
C ILE A 259 -6.81 5.22 -14.15
N THR A 260 -7.21 6.43 -13.79
CA THR A 260 -7.19 6.90 -12.42
C THR A 260 -8.55 7.45 -12.01
N ALA A 261 -8.80 7.55 -10.73
CA ALA A 261 -9.94 8.30 -10.22
C ALA A 261 -9.58 8.98 -8.91
N ARG A 262 -9.94 10.25 -8.80
CA ARG A 262 -9.84 11.01 -7.56
C ARG A 262 -11.20 11.05 -6.88
N ARG A 263 -11.22 10.80 -5.59
CA ARG A 263 -12.38 11.02 -4.73
C ARG A 263 -12.06 12.11 -3.71
N ARG A 264 -12.83 13.18 -3.72
CA ARG A 264 -12.72 14.29 -2.77
C ARG A 264 -14.14 14.74 -2.38
N GLN A 265 -14.42 14.92 -1.11
CA GLN A 265 -15.73 15.37 -0.60
C GLN A 265 -16.93 14.59 -1.17
N GLY A 266 -16.77 13.28 -1.34
CA GLY A 266 -17.81 12.40 -1.88
C GLY A 266 -17.94 12.39 -3.41
N VAL A 267 -17.32 13.33 -4.13
CA VAL A 267 -17.31 13.36 -5.59
C VAL A 267 -16.17 12.51 -6.14
N VAL A 268 -16.47 11.66 -7.12
CA VAL A 268 -15.49 10.84 -7.84
C VAL A 268 -15.31 11.39 -9.24
N GLU A 269 -14.09 11.76 -9.56
CA GLU A 269 -13.67 12.21 -10.89
C GLU A 269 -12.80 11.11 -11.53
N ARG A 270 -13.23 10.59 -12.69
CA ARG A 270 -12.46 9.63 -13.49
C ARG A 270 -11.53 10.39 -14.43
N ILE A 271 -10.25 10.07 -14.38
CA ILE A 271 -9.20 10.72 -15.15
C ILE A 271 -8.49 9.66 -16.01
N LEU A 272 -8.46 9.88 -17.32
CA LEU A 272 -7.74 9.06 -18.27
C LEU A 272 -6.46 9.79 -18.70
N LEU A 273 -5.33 9.10 -18.57
CA LEU A 273 -4.01 9.62 -18.89
C LEU A 273 -3.47 8.86 -20.11
N HIS A 274 -3.38 9.52 -21.24
CA HIS A 274 -2.89 8.95 -22.48
C HIS A 274 -1.42 9.36 -22.71
N PRO A 275 -0.42 8.50 -22.46
CA PRO A 275 0.99 8.85 -22.57
C PRO A 275 1.35 9.38 -23.96
N ARG A 276 0.82 8.76 -25.00
CA ARG A 276 1.12 9.10 -26.40
C ARG A 276 0.68 10.52 -26.79
N ASP A 277 -0.40 11.03 -26.17
CA ASP A 277 -0.88 12.40 -26.42
C ASP A 277 0.11 13.45 -25.89
N HIS A 278 1.07 13.00 -25.09
CA HIS A 278 2.11 13.81 -24.47
C HIS A 278 3.53 13.41 -24.91
N GLY A 279 3.65 12.71 -26.05
CA GLY A 279 4.93 12.33 -26.62
C GLY A 279 5.67 11.18 -25.88
N ILE A 280 5.01 10.51 -24.96
CA ILE A 280 5.58 9.35 -24.23
C ILE A 280 5.32 8.10 -25.05
N THR A 281 6.38 7.49 -25.55
CA THR A 281 6.32 6.34 -26.48
C THR A 281 7.14 5.14 -26.03
N ALA A 282 7.89 5.25 -24.93
CA ALA A 282 8.71 4.16 -24.41
C ALA A 282 7.90 2.89 -24.15
N PRO A 283 8.44 1.72 -24.43
CA PRO A 283 7.84 0.46 -24.06
C PRO A 283 7.76 0.34 -22.53
N GLN A 284 6.83 -0.49 -22.05
CA GLN A 284 6.75 -0.76 -20.63
C GLN A 284 7.99 -1.55 -20.17
N PRO A 285 8.79 -1.03 -19.24
CA PRO A 285 9.98 -1.74 -18.77
C PRO A 285 9.62 -3.05 -18.07
N ALA A 286 10.25 -4.16 -18.51
CA ALA A 286 10.09 -5.46 -17.87
C ALA A 286 10.95 -5.54 -16.60
N TRP A 287 10.51 -6.35 -15.64
CA TRP A 287 11.33 -6.75 -14.51
C TRP A 287 12.30 -7.86 -14.92
N SER A 288 13.52 -7.82 -14.42
CA SER A 288 14.50 -8.91 -14.51
C SER A 288 14.97 -9.37 -13.13
N ASP A 289 15.81 -8.58 -12.51
CA ASP A 289 16.40 -8.82 -11.19
C ASP A 289 16.77 -7.48 -10.52
N VAL A 290 17.16 -7.54 -9.25
CA VAL A 290 17.48 -6.34 -8.45
C VAL A 290 18.72 -5.62 -8.96
N ASP A 291 19.76 -6.35 -9.39
CA ASP A 291 21.02 -5.75 -9.81
C ASP A 291 20.87 -5.00 -11.14
N SER A 292 20.21 -5.61 -12.11
CA SER A 292 19.87 -4.97 -13.39
C SER A 292 18.97 -3.75 -13.17
N TRP A 293 17.93 -3.89 -12.33
CA TRP A 293 17.05 -2.79 -11.97
C TRP A 293 17.81 -1.65 -11.32
N ARG A 294 18.74 -1.93 -10.43
CA ARG A 294 19.57 -0.91 -9.76
C ARG A 294 20.35 -0.06 -10.75
N VAL A 295 20.96 -0.68 -11.74
CA VAL A 295 21.70 0.04 -12.80
C VAL A 295 20.77 0.99 -13.55
N ASP A 296 19.63 0.48 -14.01
CA ASP A 296 18.63 1.26 -14.74
C ASP A 296 18.02 2.37 -13.89
N ALA A 297 17.78 2.09 -12.61
CA ALA A 297 17.23 3.03 -11.64
C ALA A 297 18.16 4.22 -11.40
N LEU A 298 19.45 3.95 -11.18
CA LEU A 298 20.46 4.98 -10.99
C LEU A 298 20.66 5.84 -12.26
N ALA A 299 20.57 5.26 -13.44
CA ALA A 299 20.55 5.97 -14.71
C ALA A 299 19.30 6.85 -14.84
N ALA A 300 18.11 6.32 -14.53
CA ALA A 300 16.85 7.05 -14.65
C ALA A 300 16.78 8.28 -13.72
N LEU A 301 17.34 8.20 -12.51
CA LEU A 301 17.47 9.35 -11.61
C LEU A 301 18.39 10.46 -12.15
N GLN A 302 19.14 10.18 -13.21
CA GLN A 302 20.01 11.10 -13.92
C GLN A 302 19.49 11.47 -15.32
N ASP A 303 18.21 11.13 -15.62
CA ASP A 303 17.54 11.35 -16.90
C ASP A 303 18.08 10.45 -18.04
N GLU A 304 18.64 9.28 -17.71
CA GLU A 304 19.27 8.36 -18.64
C GLU A 304 18.66 6.94 -18.53
N GLY A 305 18.91 6.09 -19.52
CA GLY A 305 18.54 4.68 -19.47
C GLY A 305 17.05 4.37 -19.70
N PRO A 306 16.68 3.08 -19.65
CA PRO A 306 15.38 2.60 -20.13
C PRO A 306 14.20 2.97 -19.22
N LEU A 307 14.45 3.30 -17.95
CA LEU A 307 13.39 3.71 -17.01
C LEU A 307 13.10 5.21 -17.04
N ALA A 308 13.96 6.05 -17.63
CA ALA A 308 13.87 7.52 -17.53
C ALA A 308 12.56 8.09 -18.06
N GLU A 309 12.09 7.64 -19.24
CA GLU A 309 10.83 8.15 -19.83
C GLU A 309 9.62 7.70 -19.00
N SER A 310 9.63 6.44 -18.52
CA SER A 310 8.57 5.94 -17.65
C SER A 310 8.54 6.67 -16.29
N LEU A 311 9.72 7.00 -15.74
CA LEU A 311 9.83 7.80 -14.52
C LEU A 311 9.31 9.23 -14.75
N ARG A 312 9.70 9.86 -15.84
CA ARG A 312 9.23 11.21 -16.23
C ARG A 312 7.72 11.27 -16.34
N TRP A 313 7.11 10.27 -17.00
CA TRP A 313 5.66 10.17 -17.12
C TRP A 313 4.96 10.03 -15.77
N ASN A 314 5.41 9.10 -14.94
CA ASN A 314 4.84 8.91 -13.60
C ASN A 314 5.03 10.17 -12.73
N LEU A 315 6.21 10.77 -12.77
CA LEU A 315 6.50 11.99 -12.00
C LEU A 315 5.58 13.15 -12.42
N ALA A 316 5.42 13.39 -13.72
CA ALA A 316 4.51 14.41 -14.23
C ALA A 316 3.06 14.16 -13.80
N ALA A 317 2.60 12.93 -13.99
CA ALA A 317 1.24 12.56 -13.59
C ALA A 317 1.00 12.80 -12.08
N TYR A 318 1.93 12.41 -11.21
CA TYR A 318 1.77 12.61 -9.77
C TYR A 318 1.94 14.05 -9.32
N LEU A 319 2.78 14.85 -9.96
CA LEU A 319 2.87 16.29 -9.70
C LEU A 319 1.53 17.00 -10.01
N TRP A 320 0.90 16.62 -11.11
CA TRP A 320 -0.41 17.15 -11.50
C TRP A 320 -1.54 16.59 -10.61
N LEU A 321 -1.60 15.26 -10.41
CA LEU A 321 -2.61 14.63 -9.57
C LEU A 321 -2.53 15.06 -8.10
N ALA A 322 -1.34 15.41 -7.61
CA ALA A 322 -1.14 15.98 -6.28
C ALA A 322 -1.40 17.51 -6.22
N GLU A 323 -1.80 18.12 -7.34
CA GLU A 323 -2.06 19.56 -7.44
C GLU A 323 -0.83 20.44 -7.15
N ARG A 324 0.37 19.89 -7.40
CA ARG A 324 1.61 20.66 -7.29
C ARG A 324 1.76 21.64 -8.46
N VAL A 325 1.20 21.27 -9.61
CA VAL A 325 1.06 22.08 -10.82
C VAL A 325 -0.40 21.98 -11.32
N SER A 326 -0.84 22.97 -12.06
CA SER A 326 -2.25 23.08 -12.48
C SER A 326 -2.59 22.24 -13.71
N GLU A 327 -1.61 21.99 -14.59
CA GLU A 327 -1.82 21.31 -15.86
C GLU A 327 -0.77 20.24 -16.13
N LEU A 328 -1.16 19.17 -16.84
CA LEU A 328 -0.29 18.06 -17.14
C LEU A 328 0.91 18.42 -18.06
N PRO A 329 0.77 19.30 -19.08
CA PRO A 329 1.93 19.78 -19.85
C PRO A 329 2.97 20.50 -18.97
N GLU A 330 2.54 21.39 -18.07
CA GLU A 330 3.43 22.03 -17.10
C GLU A 330 4.11 21.01 -16.18
N ALA A 331 3.37 19.98 -15.75
CA ALA A 331 3.91 18.89 -14.96
C ALA A 331 5.00 18.09 -15.69
N LEU A 332 4.87 17.90 -17.01
CA LEU A 332 5.88 17.24 -17.83
C LEU A 332 7.16 18.08 -17.96
N GLU A 333 7.02 19.38 -18.12
CA GLU A 333 8.15 20.31 -18.11
C GLU A 333 8.86 20.28 -16.74
N ARG A 334 8.08 20.32 -15.65
CA ARG A 334 8.61 20.25 -14.28
C ARG A 334 9.29 18.92 -14.01
N ALA A 335 8.69 17.80 -14.38
CA ALA A 335 9.29 16.48 -14.26
C ALA A 335 10.63 16.38 -15.01
N THR A 336 10.66 16.88 -16.25
CA THR A 336 11.88 16.93 -17.06
C THR A 336 12.96 17.79 -16.39
N ALA A 337 12.61 18.95 -15.87
CA ALA A 337 13.55 19.82 -15.14
C ALA A 337 14.12 19.15 -13.89
N LEU A 338 13.30 18.44 -13.12
CA LEU A 338 13.71 17.70 -11.93
C LEU A 338 14.70 16.57 -12.25
N LEU A 339 14.45 15.80 -13.31
CA LEU A 339 15.33 14.72 -13.74
C LEU A 339 16.66 15.26 -14.27
N ARG A 340 16.64 16.28 -15.14
CA ARG A 340 17.85 16.96 -15.63
C ARG A 340 18.67 17.59 -14.50
N ALA A 341 17.98 18.14 -13.49
CA ALA A 341 18.62 18.64 -12.28
C ALA A 341 19.09 17.53 -11.34
N ARG A 342 18.81 16.26 -11.66
CA ARG A 342 19.16 15.08 -10.84
C ARG A 342 18.63 15.21 -9.40
N ALA A 343 17.42 15.77 -9.23
CA ALA A 343 16.90 16.10 -7.91
C ALA A 343 16.75 14.85 -7.02
N GLY A 344 16.13 13.79 -7.54
CA GLY A 344 16.00 12.50 -6.83
C GLY A 344 17.34 11.83 -6.54
N TRP A 345 18.30 11.90 -7.48
CA TRP A 345 19.66 11.43 -7.28
C TRP A 345 20.36 12.14 -6.13
N ARG A 346 20.30 13.48 -6.11
CA ARG A 346 20.93 14.26 -5.02
C ARG A 346 20.32 13.93 -3.66
N LEU A 347 19.00 13.75 -3.60
CA LEU A 347 18.33 13.33 -2.37
C LEU A 347 18.78 11.93 -1.95
N LEU A 348 18.87 10.98 -2.88
CA LEU A 348 19.41 9.65 -2.62
C LEU A 348 20.80 9.72 -1.98
N GLN A 349 21.70 10.51 -2.56
CA GLN A 349 23.06 10.68 -2.02
C GLN A 349 23.05 11.32 -0.62
N ALA A 350 22.19 12.31 -0.39
CA ALA A 350 22.06 12.97 0.91
C ALA A 350 21.48 12.06 2.01
N MET A 351 20.66 11.08 1.63
CA MET A 351 20.07 10.11 2.56
C MET A 351 20.98 8.91 2.83
N ALA A 352 21.90 8.59 1.91
CA ALA A 352 22.84 7.48 2.02
C ALA A 352 24.14 7.89 2.75
N ALA A 353 24.41 9.19 2.86
CA ALA A 353 25.54 9.76 3.60
C ALA A 353 25.29 9.73 5.12
#